data_6996dc65da0c35e28354870f635f18e4
#
_entry.id   6996dc65da0c35e28354870f635f18e4
#
_cell.length_a   1.000
_cell.length_b   1.000
_cell.length_c   1.000
_cell.angle_alpha   90.00
_cell.angle_beta   90.00
_cell.angle_gamma   90.00
#
_symmetry.space_group_name_H-M   'P 1'
#
loop_
_entity.id
_entity.type
_entity.pdbx_description
1 polymer ?
#
loop_
_entity_poly.entity_id
_entity_poly.type
_entity_poly.pdbx_seq_one_letter_code
_entity_poly.pdbx_strand_id
1 'polypeptide(L)'
;MNTPIIECHELTKCYDPAGKIGLKKIDLVLGRGKIIGLLGPNGSGKTTLIKLITGLLTPQKGQLYVAGYHVGPRSKAVVSYLPELTYLNMNQKVSELLDYFEDFYQDFRRERAENMLARLGISQKARLKTMSKGTKEKVQLVLVMSRDAELYVLDEPIAGVDPAARDYILETIIANRSEGSSVLLSTHLIHDIEPALNEVVMIKEGEIQLVSTVEAIREEYGCSVDEMFREVFKC
;
A
#
# COMPACT_ATOMS: atom_id res chain seq x y z
N MET A 1 21.06 -2.94 -14.97
CA MET A 1 20.48 -3.48 -13.71
C MET A 1 19.20 -2.72 -13.45
N ASN A 2 18.08 -3.39 -13.20
CA ASN A 2 16.82 -2.70 -12.90
C ASN A 2 16.91 -2.08 -11.51
N THR A 3 16.74 -0.76 -11.43
CA THR A 3 16.69 -0.02 -10.13
C THR A 3 15.55 -0.58 -9.27
N PRO A 4 15.80 -0.93 -7.98
CA PRO A 4 14.77 -1.40 -7.06
C PRO A 4 13.60 -0.40 -6.95
N ILE A 5 12.42 -0.90 -6.60
CA ILE A 5 11.26 -0.02 -6.36
C ILE A 5 11.33 0.61 -4.96
N ILE A 6 11.83 -0.15 -3.99
CA ILE A 6 12.11 0.33 -2.62
C ILE A 6 13.49 -0.17 -2.20
N GLU A 7 14.32 0.71 -1.63
CA GLU A 7 15.63 0.37 -1.11
C GLU A 7 15.88 1.13 0.21
N CYS A 8 16.09 0.37 1.28
CA CYS A 8 16.35 0.89 2.63
C CYS A 8 17.73 0.43 3.10
N HIS A 9 18.51 1.33 3.68
CA HIS A 9 19.79 1.06 4.30
C HIS A 9 19.81 1.55 5.73
N GLU A 10 19.95 0.66 6.69
CA GLU A 10 19.96 0.91 8.13
C GLU A 10 18.83 1.84 8.60
N LEU A 11 17.66 1.76 7.96
CA LEU A 11 16.56 2.69 8.16
C LEU A 11 16.01 2.59 9.58
N THR A 12 16.08 3.69 10.34
CA THR A 12 15.67 3.75 11.74
C THR A 12 14.69 4.87 11.99
N LYS A 13 13.62 4.59 12.76
CA LYS A 13 12.63 5.57 13.19
C LYS A 13 12.22 5.33 14.64
N CYS A 14 12.42 6.33 15.49
CA CYS A 14 11.88 6.38 16.85
C CYS A 14 10.85 7.50 16.94
N TYR A 15 9.82 7.32 17.75
CA TYR A 15 8.76 8.32 17.95
C TYR A 15 8.96 9.16 19.21
N ASP A 16 9.73 8.65 20.17
CA ASP A 16 9.85 9.24 21.50
C ASP A 16 11.32 9.17 21.94
N PRO A 17 11.88 10.22 22.58
CA PRO A 17 13.17 10.15 23.26
C PRO A 17 13.24 9.04 24.33
N ALA A 18 12.10 8.64 24.90
CA ALA A 18 12.00 7.51 25.84
C ALA A 18 12.05 6.12 25.15
N GLY A 19 12.17 6.05 23.81
CA GLY A 19 12.53 4.81 23.12
C GLY A 19 11.39 4.02 22.47
N LYS A 20 10.21 4.59 22.24
CA LYS A 20 9.21 3.92 21.39
C LYS A 20 9.74 3.85 19.96
N ILE A 21 10.35 2.71 19.63
CA ILE A 21 10.98 2.45 18.35
C ILE A 21 9.89 2.04 17.36
N GLY A 22 9.83 2.73 16.21
CA GLY A 22 8.97 2.35 15.10
C GLY A 22 9.65 1.39 14.14
N LEU A 23 10.94 1.66 13.81
CA LEU A 23 11.79 0.80 12.97
C LEU A 23 13.22 0.75 13.52
N LYS A 24 13.85 -0.42 13.47
CA LYS A 24 15.19 -0.69 14.00
C LYS A 24 16.10 -1.18 12.87
N LYS A 25 16.93 -0.30 12.32
CA LYS A 25 17.95 -0.64 11.32
C LYS A 25 17.47 -1.56 10.20
N ILE A 26 16.41 -1.17 9.50
CA ILE A 26 15.87 -1.97 8.41
C ILE A 26 16.78 -1.85 7.19
N ASP A 27 17.25 -3.00 6.69
CA ASP A 27 17.81 -3.18 5.37
C ASP A 27 16.81 -3.96 4.52
N LEU A 28 16.36 -3.38 3.39
CA LEU A 28 15.32 -3.95 2.55
C LEU A 28 15.50 -3.52 1.11
N VAL A 29 15.48 -4.47 0.19
CA VAL A 29 15.52 -4.22 -1.25
C VAL A 29 14.36 -4.97 -1.91
N LEU A 30 13.45 -4.23 -2.54
CA LEU A 30 12.29 -4.79 -3.24
C LEU A 30 12.36 -4.49 -4.73
N GLY A 31 12.15 -5.53 -5.53
CA GLY A 31 12.16 -5.45 -7.00
C GLY A 31 10.89 -4.81 -7.57
N ARG A 32 10.95 -4.43 -8.86
CA ARG A 32 9.82 -3.86 -9.60
C ARG A 32 8.84 -4.92 -10.11
N GLY A 33 7.64 -4.49 -10.46
CA GLY A 33 6.62 -5.30 -11.14
C GLY A 33 5.90 -6.31 -10.26
N LYS A 34 6.09 -6.25 -8.94
CA LYS A 34 5.57 -7.23 -7.98
C LYS A 34 4.43 -6.66 -7.14
N ILE A 35 3.53 -7.55 -6.71
CA ILE A 35 2.59 -7.30 -5.62
C ILE A 35 3.21 -7.86 -4.35
N ILE A 36 3.50 -6.99 -3.40
CA ILE A 36 4.29 -7.26 -2.19
C ILE A 36 3.39 -7.09 -0.97
N GLY A 37 3.26 -8.13 -0.16
CA GLY A 37 2.57 -8.10 1.13
C GLY A 37 3.50 -7.64 2.25
N LEU A 38 3.16 -6.53 2.92
CA LEU A 38 3.82 -6.10 4.14
C LEU A 38 3.03 -6.60 5.35
N LEU A 39 3.50 -7.67 5.95
CA LEU A 39 2.79 -8.47 6.95
C LEU A 39 3.39 -8.30 8.34
N GLY A 40 2.56 -8.31 9.36
CA GLY A 40 2.98 -8.21 10.75
C GLY A 40 1.82 -7.85 11.68
N PRO A 41 1.94 -8.12 12.99
CA PRO A 41 0.91 -7.76 13.95
C PRO A 41 0.74 -6.24 14.08
N ASN A 42 -0.32 -5.82 14.76
CA ASN A 42 -0.52 -4.40 15.06
C ASN A 42 0.63 -3.87 15.91
N GLY A 43 1.14 -2.68 15.53
CA GLY A 43 2.29 -2.07 16.18
C GLY A 43 3.66 -2.60 15.73
N SER A 44 3.73 -3.53 14.78
CA SER A 44 4.99 -4.09 14.30
C SER A 44 5.90 -3.11 13.54
N GLY A 45 5.35 -2.00 13.03
CA GLY A 45 6.09 -0.99 12.26
C GLY A 45 5.63 -0.82 10.80
N LYS A 46 4.64 -1.58 10.31
CA LYS A 46 4.12 -1.48 8.92
C LYS A 46 3.76 -0.05 8.50
N THR A 47 2.84 0.58 9.23
CA THR A 47 2.42 1.96 8.93
C THR A 47 3.57 2.96 9.08
N THR A 48 4.57 2.70 9.95
CA THR A 48 5.77 3.52 10.05
C THR A 48 6.60 3.43 8.77
N LEU A 49 6.84 2.23 8.27
CA LEU A 49 7.56 2.01 7.01
C LEU A 49 6.81 2.65 5.84
N ILE A 50 5.52 2.44 5.74
CA ILE A 50 4.64 3.06 4.73
C ILE A 50 4.75 4.60 4.77
N LYS A 51 4.66 5.21 5.94
CA LYS A 51 4.76 6.67 6.08
C LYS A 51 6.15 7.22 5.73
N LEU A 52 7.21 6.46 5.92
CA LEU A 52 8.55 6.81 5.46
C LEU A 52 8.64 6.72 3.93
N ILE A 53 8.17 5.63 3.31
CA ILE A 53 8.14 5.43 1.86
C ILE A 53 7.36 6.56 1.16
N THR A 54 6.20 6.93 1.72
CA THR A 54 5.35 8.00 1.17
C THR A 54 5.83 9.41 1.52
N GLY A 55 6.89 9.53 2.34
CA GLY A 55 7.46 10.83 2.76
C GLY A 55 6.56 11.63 3.69
N LEU A 56 5.65 10.96 4.41
CA LEU A 56 4.87 11.53 5.52
C LEU A 56 5.66 11.56 6.83
N LEU A 57 6.70 10.74 6.92
CA LEU A 57 7.68 10.75 8.00
C LEU A 57 9.09 10.87 7.43
N THR A 58 10.00 11.39 8.24
CA THR A 58 11.44 11.45 7.94
C THR A 58 12.18 10.45 8.83
N PRO A 59 13.12 9.66 8.29
CA PRO A 59 13.93 8.76 9.08
C PRO A 59 14.85 9.54 10.02
N GLN A 60 15.24 8.93 11.14
CA GLN A 60 16.24 9.50 12.03
C GLN A 60 17.64 9.08 11.63
N LYS A 61 17.78 7.85 11.12
CA LYS A 61 19.04 7.31 10.60
C LYS A 61 18.77 6.45 9.39
N GLY A 62 19.80 6.22 8.59
CA GLY A 62 19.73 5.42 7.39
C GLY A 62 19.25 6.18 6.18
N GLN A 63 19.07 5.46 5.08
CA GLN A 63 18.68 6.00 3.78
C GLN A 63 17.50 5.21 3.23
N LEU A 64 16.64 5.91 2.49
CA LEU A 64 15.48 5.33 1.82
C LEU A 64 15.35 5.91 0.42
N TYR A 65 15.28 5.01 -0.54
CA TYR A 65 15.05 5.32 -1.95
C TYR A 65 13.76 4.66 -2.43
N VAL A 66 13.01 5.38 -3.24
CA VAL A 66 11.81 4.89 -3.92
C VAL A 66 11.96 5.15 -5.40
N ALA A 67 11.87 4.10 -6.20
CA ALA A 67 12.13 4.12 -7.64
C ALA A 67 13.51 4.73 -8.01
N GLY A 68 14.51 4.59 -7.11
CA GLY A 68 15.85 5.15 -7.26
C GLY A 68 15.99 6.62 -6.82
N TYR A 69 14.92 7.26 -6.36
CA TYR A 69 14.96 8.62 -5.85
C TYR A 69 14.98 8.63 -4.32
N HIS A 70 15.77 9.51 -3.71
CA HIS A 70 15.57 9.87 -2.31
C HIS A 70 14.13 10.32 -2.07
N VAL A 71 13.58 9.98 -0.89
CA VAL A 71 12.21 10.40 -0.54
C VAL A 71 12.09 11.93 -0.57
N GLY A 72 11.22 12.40 -1.46
CA GLY A 72 11.04 13.83 -1.74
C GLY A 72 10.06 14.07 -2.88
N PRO A 73 10.06 15.23 -3.52
CA PRO A 73 9.10 15.55 -4.59
C PRO A 73 9.11 14.56 -5.75
N ARG A 74 10.30 14.08 -6.18
CA ARG A 74 10.42 13.12 -7.30
C ARG A 74 9.84 11.75 -6.95
N SER A 75 10.17 11.23 -5.76
CA SER A 75 9.61 9.94 -5.33
C SER A 75 8.10 10.02 -5.10
N LYS A 76 7.59 11.14 -4.56
CA LYS A 76 6.14 11.34 -4.38
C LYS A 76 5.37 11.43 -5.69
N ALA A 77 6.00 11.92 -6.75
CA ALA A 77 5.37 11.99 -8.07
C ALA A 77 5.06 10.60 -8.65
N VAL A 78 5.87 9.59 -8.33
CA VAL A 78 5.73 8.21 -8.84
C VAL A 78 5.05 7.25 -7.84
N VAL A 79 4.62 7.74 -6.69
CA VAL A 79 3.92 6.96 -5.66
C VAL A 79 2.45 7.35 -5.61
N SER A 80 1.57 6.35 -5.65
CA SER A 80 0.14 6.50 -5.35
C SER A 80 -0.16 5.84 -4.00
N TYR A 81 -0.76 6.59 -3.07
CA TYR A 81 -0.93 6.16 -1.68
C TYR A 81 -2.39 6.11 -1.24
N LEU A 82 -2.80 4.96 -0.73
CA LEU A 82 -4.08 4.74 -0.06
C LEU A 82 -3.84 4.57 1.45
N PRO A 83 -4.13 5.56 2.29
CA PRO A 83 -4.03 5.40 3.73
C PRO A 83 -5.22 4.63 4.31
N GLU A 84 -5.03 4.00 5.47
CA GLU A 84 -6.07 3.30 6.23
C GLU A 84 -7.28 4.19 6.54
N LEU A 85 -7.04 5.45 6.89
CA LEU A 85 -8.10 6.43 7.16
C LEU A 85 -8.25 7.40 5.98
N THR A 86 -9.50 7.66 5.61
CA THR A 86 -9.79 8.61 4.53
C THR A 86 -9.36 10.03 4.92
N TYR A 87 -8.69 10.69 3.99
CA TYR A 87 -8.28 12.11 4.08
C TYR A 87 -9.15 13.01 3.20
N LEU A 88 -10.12 12.43 2.47
CA LEU A 88 -10.94 13.17 1.52
C LEU A 88 -11.93 14.11 2.24
N ASN A 89 -12.16 15.28 1.66
CA ASN A 89 -13.15 16.21 2.19
C ASN A 89 -14.58 15.68 2.00
N MET A 90 -15.26 15.39 3.09
CA MET A 90 -16.60 14.80 3.11
C MET A 90 -17.69 15.66 2.42
N ASN A 91 -17.48 16.96 2.27
CA ASN A 91 -18.43 17.86 1.64
C ASN A 91 -18.30 17.92 0.10
N GLN A 92 -17.19 17.40 -0.45
CA GLN A 92 -16.97 17.39 -1.89
C GLN A 92 -17.83 16.34 -2.59
N LYS A 93 -18.20 16.62 -3.84
CA LYS A 93 -18.74 15.63 -4.77
C LYS A 93 -17.61 14.78 -5.34
N VAL A 94 -17.96 13.61 -5.84
CA VAL A 94 -16.99 12.75 -6.53
C VAL A 94 -16.37 13.46 -7.74
N SER A 95 -17.16 14.19 -8.53
CA SER A 95 -16.65 14.98 -9.66
C SER A 95 -15.60 16.02 -9.25
N GLU A 96 -15.82 16.71 -8.12
CA GLU A 96 -14.88 17.71 -7.59
C GLU A 96 -13.56 17.05 -7.13
N LEU A 97 -13.62 15.81 -6.69
CA LEU A 97 -12.41 15.02 -6.35
C LEU A 97 -11.67 14.57 -7.61
N LEU A 98 -12.40 14.17 -8.67
CA LEU A 98 -11.77 13.84 -9.94
C LEU A 98 -11.05 15.07 -10.53
N ASP A 99 -11.69 16.24 -10.52
CA ASP A 99 -11.11 17.49 -10.97
C ASP A 99 -9.84 17.82 -10.17
N TYR A 100 -9.90 17.69 -8.82
CA TYR A 100 -8.76 17.93 -7.94
C TYR A 100 -7.58 16.97 -8.23
N PHE A 101 -7.86 15.68 -8.46
CA PHE A 101 -6.80 14.72 -8.75
C PHE A 101 -6.19 14.95 -10.14
N GLU A 102 -6.98 15.31 -11.12
CA GLU A 102 -6.54 15.62 -12.48
C GLU A 102 -5.66 16.89 -12.52
N ASP A 103 -6.02 17.91 -11.75
CA ASP A 103 -5.24 19.14 -11.62
C ASP A 103 -3.91 18.93 -10.87
N PHE A 104 -3.92 18.03 -9.85
CA PHE A 104 -2.77 17.85 -8.97
C PHE A 104 -1.77 16.80 -9.49
N TYR A 105 -2.27 15.72 -10.13
CA TYR A 105 -1.46 14.60 -10.59
C TYR A 105 -1.45 14.51 -12.11
N GLN A 106 -0.32 14.80 -12.75
CA GLN A 106 -0.15 14.71 -14.21
C GLN A 106 -0.38 13.29 -14.77
N ASP A 107 -0.19 12.27 -13.93
CA ASP A 107 -0.35 10.86 -14.25
C ASP A 107 -1.75 10.32 -13.92
N PHE A 108 -2.70 11.18 -13.54
CA PHE A 108 -4.07 10.78 -13.27
C PHE A 108 -4.84 10.49 -14.58
N ARG A 109 -5.51 9.36 -14.62
CA ARG A 109 -6.32 8.90 -15.77
C ARG A 109 -7.80 9.04 -15.45
N ARG A 110 -8.35 10.20 -15.74
CA ARG A 110 -9.76 10.53 -15.46
C ARG A 110 -10.73 9.50 -16.05
N GLU A 111 -10.52 9.09 -17.30
CA GLU A 111 -11.35 8.09 -17.96
C GLU A 111 -11.36 6.75 -17.21
N ARG A 112 -10.19 6.32 -16.69
CA ARG A 112 -10.08 5.12 -15.85
C ARG A 112 -10.92 5.26 -14.58
N ALA A 113 -10.83 6.39 -13.90
CA ALA A 113 -11.61 6.67 -12.69
C ALA A 113 -13.13 6.65 -12.97
N GLU A 114 -13.58 7.31 -14.03
CA GLU A 114 -14.98 7.36 -14.43
C GLU A 114 -15.53 5.97 -14.78
N ASN A 115 -14.76 5.16 -15.52
CA ASN A 115 -15.11 3.79 -15.84
C ASN A 115 -15.23 2.91 -14.59
N MET A 116 -14.32 3.04 -13.63
CA MET A 116 -14.37 2.31 -12.36
C MET A 116 -15.58 2.73 -11.52
N LEU A 117 -15.86 4.04 -11.42
CA LEU A 117 -17.04 4.55 -10.71
C LEU A 117 -18.36 4.07 -11.35
N ALA A 118 -18.42 4.04 -12.67
CA ALA A 118 -19.59 3.54 -13.41
C ALA A 118 -19.85 2.05 -13.12
N ARG A 119 -18.80 1.21 -13.13
CA ARG A 119 -18.89 -0.22 -12.75
C ARG A 119 -19.36 -0.43 -11.32
N LEU A 120 -19.00 0.48 -10.42
CA LEU A 120 -19.42 0.47 -9.00
C LEU A 120 -20.83 1.05 -8.78
N GLY A 121 -21.45 1.63 -9.80
CA GLY A 121 -22.74 2.34 -9.67
C GLY A 121 -22.63 3.61 -8.81
N ILE A 122 -21.43 4.22 -8.71
CA ILE A 122 -21.19 5.41 -7.90
C ILE A 122 -21.39 6.67 -8.75
N SER A 123 -22.38 7.48 -8.38
CA SER A 123 -22.68 8.74 -9.09
C SER A 123 -21.60 9.80 -8.80
N GLN A 124 -21.04 10.40 -9.84
CA GLN A 124 -20.12 11.52 -9.73
C GLN A 124 -20.74 12.78 -9.08
N LYS A 125 -22.09 12.90 -9.13
CA LYS A 125 -22.81 14.01 -8.48
C LYS A 125 -23.01 13.84 -6.98
N ALA A 126 -22.82 12.64 -6.46
CA ALA A 126 -23.01 12.35 -5.04
C ALA A 126 -21.90 12.97 -4.20
N ARG A 127 -22.24 13.39 -2.98
CA ARG A 127 -21.29 13.92 -2.00
C ARG A 127 -20.79 12.79 -1.08
N LEU A 128 -19.53 12.81 -0.71
CA LEU A 128 -18.94 11.78 0.17
C LEU A 128 -19.71 11.63 1.48
N LYS A 129 -20.15 12.73 2.09
CA LYS A 129 -20.88 12.69 3.37
C LYS A 129 -22.17 11.86 3.32
N THR A 130 -22.78 11.69 2.15
CA THR A 130 -24.01 10.92 1.97
C THR A 130 -23.77 9.43 1.69
N MET A 131 -22.52 9.03 1.57
CA MET A 131 -22.13 7.66 1.24
C MET A 131 -21.88 6.82 2.49
N SER A 132 -22.10 5.50 2.38
CA SER A 132 -21.64 4.53 3.39
C SER A 132 -20.11 4.55 3.53
N LYS A 133 -19.59 4.00 4.63
CA LYS A 133 -18.14 3.87 4.84
C LYS A 133 -17.50 3.11 3.65
N GLY A 134 -18.00 1.93 3.31
CA GLY A 134 -17.46 1.12 2.23
C GLY A 134 -17.53 1.78 0.85
N THR A 135 -18.57 2.62 0.57
CA THR A 135 -18.62 3.39 -0.67
C THR A 135 -17.54 4.47 -0.72
N LYS A 136 -17.24 5.14 0.39
CA LYS A 136 -16.15 6.12 0.49
C LYS A 136 -14.79 5.47 0.24
N GLU A 137 -14.56 4.28 0.83
CA GLU A 137 -13.34 3.50 0.63
C GLU A 137 -13.16 3.12 -0.84
N LYS A 138 -14.24 2.70 -1.51
CA LYS A 138 -14.24 2.42 -2.96
C LYS A 138 -13.90 3.67 -3.79
N VAL A 139 -14.46 4.84 -3.47
CA VAL A 139 -14.11 6.10 -4.15
C VAL A 139 -12.63 6.42 -3.97
N GLN A 140 -12.11 6.28 -2.75
CA GLN A 140 -10.71 6.54 -2.46
C GLN A 140 -9.78 5.58 -3.21
N LEU A 141 -10.13 4.29 -3.26
CA LEU A 141 -9.40 3.29 -4.05
C LEU A 141 -9.40 3.65 -5.54
N VAL A 142 -10.56 4.04 -6.10
CA VAL A 142 -10.66 4.48 -7.51
C VAL A 142 -9.70 5.62 -7.79
N LEU A 143 -9.67 6.65 -6.96
CA LEU A 143 -8.77 7.80 -7.13
C LEU A 143 -7.29 7.37 -7.13
N VAL A 144 -6.91 6.51 -6.20
CA VAL A 144 -5.53 6.01 -6.06
C VAL A 144 -5.14 5.12 -7.24
N MET A 145 -6.01 4.18 -7.65
CA MET A 145 -5.72 3.23 -8.75
C MET A 145 -5.85 3.87 -10.14
N SER A 146 -6.39 5.08 -10.23
CA SER A 146 -6.48 5.82 -11.49
C SER A 146 -5.25 6.67 -11.81
N ARG A 147 -4.19 6.61 -11.02
CA ARG A 147 -2.88 7.17 -11.35
C ARG A 147 -2.03 6.14 -12.10
N ASP A 148 -1.14 6.60 -12.98
CA ASP A 148 -0.10 5.77 -13.60
C ASP A 148 1.18 5.81 -12.76
N ALA A 149 1.09 5.33 -11.52
CA ALA A 149 2.20 5.31 -10.59
C ALA A 149 3.18 4.14 -10.85
N GLU A 150 4.45 4.32 -10.46
CA GLU A 150 5.42 3.21 -10.45
C GLU A 150 5.26 2.33 -9.21
N LEU A 151 4.78 2.93 -8.10
CA LEU A 151 4.52 2.25 -6.83
C LEU A 151 3.16 2.65 -6.27
N TYR A 152 2.29 1.68 -6.07
CA TYR A 152 1.08 1.84 -5.27
C TYR A 152 1.36 1.36 -3.85
N VAL A 153 1.10 2.20 -2.85
CA VAL A 153 1.23 1.87 -1.42
C VAL A 153 -0.16 1.88 -0.81
N LEU A 154 -0.62 0.72 -0.34
CA LEU A 154 -1.98 0.53 0.13
C LEU A 154 -1.95 0.07 1.60
N ASP A 155 -2.40 0.94 2.51
CA ASP A 155 -2.39 0.66 3.94
C ASP A 155 -3.75 0.11 4.36
N GLU A 156 -3.81 -1.19 4.67
CA GLU A 156 -5.01 -1.95 5.06
C GLU A 156 -6.22 -1.77 4.09
N PRO A 157 -6.04 -1.98 2.76
CA PRO A 157 -7.07 -1.65 1.76
C PRO A 157 -8.37 -2.46 1.87
N ILE A 158 -8.35 -3.60 2.57
CA ILE A 158 -9.49 -4.50 2.75
C ILE A 158 -9.95 -4.63 4.20
N ALA A 159 -9.37 -3.85 5.12
CA ALA A 159 -9.73 -3.88 6.53
C ALA A 159 -11.14 -3.31 6.76
N GLY A 160 -11.97 -4.05 7.49
CA GLY A 160 -13.34 -3.62 7.78
C GLY A 160 -14.32 -3.68 6.60
N VAL A 161 -13.90 -4.27 5.47
CA VAL A 161 -14.73 -4.51 4.29
C VAL A 161 -15.37 -5.90 4.41
N ASP A 162 -16.63 -6.03 3.96
CA ASP A 162 -17.28 -7.33 3.91
C ASP A 162 -16.58 -8.29 2.93
N PRO A 163 -16.62 -9.62 3.17
CA PRO A 163 -15.88 -10.60 2.36
C PRO A 163 -16.15 -10.51 0.85
N ALA A 164 -17.40 -10.31 0.44
CA ALA A 164 -17.75 -10.23 -0.98
C ALA A 164 -17.16 -8.97 -1.67
N ALA A 165 -17.00 -7.88 -0.92
CA ALA A 165 -16.39 -6.67 -1.44
C ALA A 165 -14.84 -6.71 -1.44
N ARG A 166 -14.22 -7.60 -0.65
CA ARG A 166 -12.75 -7.78 -0.65
C ARG A 166 -12.24 -8.29 -1.99
N ASP A 167 -12.87 -9.32 -2.53
CA ASP A 167 -12.51 -9.88 -3.84
C ASP A 167 -12.53 -8.80 -4.92
N TYR A 168 -13.60 -7.98 -4.92
CA TYR A 168 -13.70 -6.86 -5.85
C TYR A 168 -12.55 -5.85 -5.69
N ILE A 169 -12.17 -5.52 -4.46
CA ILE A 169 -11.06 -4.59 -4.19
C ILE A 169 -9.74 -5.18 -4.72
N LEU A 170 -9.47 -6.45 -4.45
CA LEU A 170 -8.26 -7.13 -4.92
C LEU A 170 -8.21 -7.22 -6.45
N GLU A 171 -9.31 -7.61 -7.09
CA GLU A 171 -9.43 -7.59 -8.56
C GLU A 171 -9.20 -6.19 -9.12
N THR A 172 -9.74 -5.16 -8.45
CA THR A 172 -9.56 -3.76 -8.85
C THR A 172 -8.09 -3.35 -8.78
N ILE A 173 -7.38 -3.73 -7.72
CA ILE A 173 -5.94 -3.44 -7.55
C ILE A 173 -5.13 -4.14 -8.65
N ILE A 174 -5.38 -5.43 -8.88
CA ILE A 174 -4.65 -6.23 -9.86
C ILE A 174 -4.88 -5.72 -11.28
N ALA A 175 -6.15 -5.47 -11.66
CA ALA A 175 -6.54 -5.12 -13.02
C ALA A 175 -6.23 -3.67 -13.41
N ASN A 176 -6.12 -2.75 -12.44
CA ASN A 176 -5.98 -1.31 -12.75
C ASN A 176 -4.59 -0.75 -12.40
N ARG A 177 -3.67 -1.55 -11.91
CA ARG A 177 -2.27 -1.12 -11.76
C ARG A 177 -1.63 -0.92 -13.14
N SER A 178 -0.77 0.07 -13.24
CA SER A 178 -0.02 0.33 -14.47
C SER A 178 0.94 -0.83 -14.79
N GLU A 179 1.16 -1.10 -16.07
CA GLU A 179 2.08 -2.15 -16.52
C GLU A 179 3.48 -1.91 -15.93
N GLY A 180 4.10 -2.98 -15.40
CA GLY A 180 5.42 -2.89 -14.76
C GLY A 180 5.45 -2.20 -13.40
N SER A 181 4.32 -1.66 -12.91
CA SER A 181 4.25 -1.04 -11.59
C SER A 181 4.30 -2.09 -10.47
N SER A 182 4.70 -1.63 -9.28
CA SER A 182 4.69 -2.44 -8.06
C SER A 182 3.57 -2.01 -7.13
N VAL A 183 3.08 -2.96 -6.31
CA VAL A 183 2.12 -2.70 -5.25
C VAL A 183 2.74 -3.16 -3.93
N LEU A 184 2.81 -2.29 -2.95
CA LEU A 184 3.08 -2.63 -1.56
C LEU A 184 1.78 -2.48 -0.78
N LEU A 185 1.23 -3.57 -0.27
CA LEU A 185 0.02 -3.53 0.52
C LEU A 185 0.26 -4.09 1.93
N SER A 186 -0.21 -3.38 2.95
CA SER A 186 -0.25 -3.89 4.31
C SER A 186 -1.61 -4.53 4.60
N THR A 187 -1.61 -5.64 5.31
CA THR A 187 -2.83 -6.24 5.84
C THR A 187 -2.52 -7.26 6.93
N HIS A 188 -3.53 -7.55 7.74
CA HIS A 188 -3.58 -8.68 8.66
C HIS A 188 -4.47 -9.83 8.13
N LEU A 189 -5.13 -9.63 6.99
CA LEU A 189 -6.01 -10.61 6.33
C LEU A 189 -5.23 -11.37 5.24
N ILE A 190 -4.24 -12.17 5.65
CA ILE A 190 -3.26 -12.79 4.74
C ILE A 190 -3.94 -13.76 3.78
N HIS A 191 -4.84 -14.60 4.29
CA HIS A 191 -5.54 -15.60 3.49
C HIS A 191 -6.24 -15.01 2.26
N ASP A 192 -6.86 -13.83 2.41
CA ASP A 192 -7.61 -13.18 1.33
C ASP A 192 -6.70 -12.66 0.21
N ILE A 193 -5.47 -12.24 0.54
CA ILE A 193 -4.56 -11.60 -0.41
C ILE A 193 -3.49 -12.54 -0.97
N GLU A 194 -3.20 -13.65 -0.31
CA GLU A 194 -2.12 -14.57 -0.68
C GLU A 194 -2.13 -14.97 -2.17
N PRO A 195 -3.30 -15.25 -2.80
CA PRO A 195 -3.34 -15.62 -4.22
C PRO A 195 -2.82 -14.52 -5.16
N ALA A 196 -2.83 -13.25 -4.72
CA ALA A 196 -2.39 -12.11 -5.50
C ALA A 196 -0.91 -11.73 -5.26
N LEU A 197 -0.29 -12.25 -4.20
CA LEU A 197 1.07 -11.87 -3.80
C LEU A 197 2.14 -12.58 -4.64
N ASN A 198 3.18 -11.81 -4.99
CA ASN A 198 4.44 -12.35 -5.53
C ASN A 198 5.49 -12.50 -4.42
N GLU A 199 5.52 -11.55 -3.48
CA GLU A 199 6.55 -11.45 -2.46
C GLU A 199 5.95 -10.97 -1.15
N VAL A 200 6.53 -11.37 -0.03
CA VAL A 200 6.12 -10.94 1.32
C VAL A 200 7.30 -10.39 2.09
N VAL A 201 7.01 -9.38 2.90
CA VAL A 201 7.91 -8.81 3.89
C VAL A 201 7.24 -8.95 5.25
N MET A 202 7.79 -9.73 6.14
CA MET A 202 7.27 -9.91 7.51
C MET A 202 8.05 -9.03 8.47
N ILE A 203 7.32 -8.16 9.20
CA ILE A 203 7.90 -7.21 10.15
C ILE A 203 7.36 -7.41 11.57
N LYS A 204 8.24 -7.48 12.57
CA LYS A 204 7.93 -7.62 13.99
C LYS A 204 8.76 -6.64 14.80
N GLU A 205 8.14 -5.88 15.69
CA GLU A 205 8.82 -4.95 16.61
C GLU A 205 9.82 -4.00 15.94
N GLY A 206 9.52 -3.59 14.71
CA GLY A 206 10.35 -2.68 13.92
C GLY A 206 11.52 -3.34 13.21
N GLU A 207 11.59 -4.66 13.13
CA GLU A 207 12.64 -5.44 12.47
C GLU A 207 12.04 -6.35 11.39
N ILE A 208 12.76 -6.52 10.27
CA ILE A 208 12.38 -7.48 9.24
C ILE A 208 12.71 -8.89 9.72
N GLN A 209 11.71 -9.76 9.70
CA GLN A 209 11.86 -11.17 10.11
C GLN A 209 12.07 -12.08 8.89
N LEU A 210 11.39 -11.75 7.77
CA LEU A 210 11.43 -12.54 6.54
C LEU A 210 11.19 -11.64 5.34
N VAL A 211 11.93 -11.86 4.27
CA VAL A 211 11.63 -11.40 2.91
C VAL A 211 11.74 -12.61 2.01
N SER A 212 10.63 -12.99 1.37
CA SER A 212 10.61 -14.18 0.49
C SER A 212 9.53 -14.04 -0.58
N THR A 213 9.69 -14.78 -1.68
CA THR A 213 8.60 -14.95 -2.63
C THR A 213 7.58 -15.94 -2.08
N VAL A 214 6.31 -15.81 -2.47
CA VAL A 214 5.27 -16.78 -2.10
C VAL A 214 5.60 -18.18 -2.61
N GLU A 215 6.22 -18.27 -3.79
CA GLU A 215 6.66 -19.51 -4.40
C GLU A 215 7.75 -20.19 -3.55
N ALA A 216 8.78 -19.44 -3.13
CA ALA A 216 9.85 -19.96 -2.27
C ALA A 216 9.30 -20.46 -0.91
N ILE A 217 8.33 -19.77 -0.31
CA ILE A 217 7.70 -20.24 0.93
C ILE A 217 7.03 -21.60 0.71
N ARG A 218 6.32 -21.76 -0.41
CA ARG A 218 5.66 -23.04 -0.73
C ARG A 218 6.63 -24.17 -1.03
N GLU A 219 7.72 -23.87 -1.75
CA GLU A 219 8.70 -24.87 -2.15
C GLU A 219 9.65 -25.28 -1.01
N GLU A 220 10.16 -24.31 -0.24
CA GLU A 220 11.17 -24.57 0.79
C GLU A 220 10.57 -25.00 2.13
N TYR A 221 9.41 -24.45 2.50
CA TYR A 221 8.77 -24.70 3.80
C TYR A 221 7.52 -25.57 3.70
N GLY A 222 7.00 -25.83 2.49
CA GLY A 222 5.83 -26.67 2.28
C GLY A 222 4.54 -26.13 2.89
N CYS A 223 4.45 -24.81 3.12
CA CYS A 223 3.34 -24.16 3.81
C CYS A 223 2.83 -22.93 3.06
N SER A 224 1.63 -22.44 3.42
CA SER A 224 1.07 -21.19 2.95
C SER A 224 1.74 -19.98 3.63
N VAL A 225 1.53 -18.78 3.07
CA VAL A 225 2.00 -17.53 3.69
C VAL A 225 1.33 -17.31 5.05
N ASP A 226 0.05 -17.68 5.19
CA ASP A 226 -0.67 -17.56 6.47
C ASP A 226 -0.10 -18.51 7.54
N GLU A 227 0.24 -19.74 7.16
CA GLU A 227 0.90 -20.69 8.06
C GLU A 227 2.30 -20.23 8.45
N MET A 228 3.11 -19.76 7.49
CA MET A 228 4.42 -19.16 7.75
C MET A 228 4.32 -17.96 8.69
N PHE A 229 3.33 -17.08 8.46
CA PHE A 229 3.07 -15.94 9.34
C PHE A 229 2.81 -16.39 10.77
N ARG A 230 1.93 -17.39 10.96
CA ARG A 230 1.64 -17.93 12.30
C ARG A 230 2.88 -18.54 12.95
N GLU A 231 3.76 -19.13 12.17
CA GLU A 231 5.02 -19.69 12.69
C GLU A 231 5.99 -18.61 13.13
N VAL A 232 6.23 -17.60 12.31
CA VAL A 232 7.13 -16.47 12.60
C VAL A 232 6.65 -15.65 13.81
N PHE A 233 5.32 -15.53 13.97
CA PHE A 233 4.72 -14.68 15.01
C PHE A 233 4.12 -15.47 16.19
N LYS A 234 4.40 -16.79 16.30
CA LYS A 234 4.04 -17.57 17.50
C LYS A 234 4.55 -16.86 18.75
N CYS A 235 3.63 -16.52 19.65
CA CYS A 235 3.92 -16.02 21.00
C CYS A 235 4.09 -17.21 21.95
#